data_269b2749278513f43a7cf8a110667225
#
_entry.id   269b2749278513f43a7cf8a110667225
#
_cell.length_a   1.000
_cell.length_b   1.000
_cell.length_c   1.000
_cell.angle_alpha   90.00
_cell.angle_beta   90.00
_cell.angle_gamma   90.00
#
_symmetry.space_group_name_H-M   'P 1'
#
loop_
_entity.id
_entity.type
_entity.pdbx_description
1 polymer ?
#
loop_
_entity_poly.entity_id
_entity_poly.type
_entity_poly.pdbx_seq_one_letter_code
_entity_poly.pdbx_strand_id
1 'polypeptide(L)'
;MSGRITYRDTKPFCVPASLDELAGPSTGVVHLPVRLSWASGDGSFSLDDDGERTTVYQCVIGEGSVEDQRRYLNRDILSDMWPTLRLDLAITAAWENRFKALCGRNKWLTLHKRRSAS
;
A
#
# COMPACT_ATOMS: atom_id res chain seq x y z
N MET A 1 -14.21 -27.09 -5.98
CA MET A 1 -14.05 -26.73 -5.97
C MET A 1 -13.66 -25.95 -5.83
N SER A 2 -13.40 -25.89 -5.73
CA SER A 2 -13.02 -25.21 -5.53
C SER A 2 -13.13 -24.19 -5.82
N GLY A 3 -13.19 -24.02 -6.21
CA GLY A 3 -13.21 -22.96 -6.63
C GLY A 3 -13.50 -21.82 -5.93
N ARG A 4 -13.85 -21.74 -5.32
CA ARG A 4 -14.08 -20.82 -4.72
C ARG A 4 -13.27 -20.16 -4.22
N ILE A 5 -12.63 -20.34 -4.10
CA ILE A 5 -11.84 -19.92 -3.61
C ILE A 5 -11.72 -18.87 -3.75
N THR A 6 -12.00 -18.55 -3.84
CA THR A 6 -11.75 -17.81 -3.75
C THR A 6 -11.72 -16.72 -4.33
N TYR A 7 -12.40 -15.88 -4.16
CA TYR A 7 -12.36 -14.73 -4.63
C TYR A 7 -11.34 -13.89 -4.16
N ARG A 8 -10.94 -14.02 -3.06
CA ARG A 8 -9.90 -13.33 -2.54
C ARG A 8 -8.71 -13.63 -3.33
N ASP A 9 -8.55 -14.79 -3.85
CA ASP A 9 -7.44 -15.18 -4.68
C ASP A 9 -7.49 -14.56 -6.04
N THR A 10 -8.68 -14.24 -6.50
CA THR A 10 -8.82 -13.65 -7.81
C THR A 10 -8.50 -12.16 -7.82
N LYS A 11 -8.23 -11.60 -6.65
CA LYS A 11 -7.83 -10.23 -6.56
C LYS A 11 -6.50 -10.13 -5.83
N PRO A 12 -5.46 -10.59 -6.46
CA PRO A 12 -4.16 -10.65 -5.82
C PRO A 12 -3.56 -9.26 -5.61
N PHE A 13 -2.76 -9.16 -4.60
CA PHE A 13 -1.96 -7.98 -4.37
C PHE A 13 -0.50 -8.41 -4.42
N CYS A 14 0.39 -7.44 -4.61
CA CYS A 14 1.81 -7.71 -4.76
C CYS A 14 2.60 -7.14 -3.61
N VAL A 15 3.65 -7.84 -3.21
CA VAL A 15 4.57 -7.37 -2.17
C VAL A 15 5.97 -7.45 -2.76
N PRO A 16 6.73 -6.36 -2.75
CA PRO A 16 8.08 -6.40 -3.34
C PRO A 16 9.01 -7.26 -2.49
N ALA A 17 10.12 -7.65 -3.08
CA ALA A 17 11.09 -8.48 -2.37
C ALA A 17 11.82 -7.71 -1.28
N SER A 18 12.02 -6.42 -1.49
CA SER A 18 12.74 -5.58 -0.54
C SER A 18 12.21 -4.15 -0.58
N LEU A 19 12.19 -3.50 0.59
CA LEU A 19 11.80 -2.09 0.64
C LEU A 19 12.80 -1.22 -0.12
N ASP A 20 14.03 -1.67 -0.27
CA ASP A 20 15.06 -0.92 -0.98
C ASP A 20 14.72 -0.76 -2.46
N GLU A 21 13.81 -1.57 -2.99
CA GLU A 21 13.39 -1.45 -4.37
C GLU A 21 12.49 -0.23 -4.60
N LEU A 22 11.95 0.32 -3.52
CA LEU A 22 11.01 1.44 -3.61
C LEU A 22 11.78 2.75 -3.69
N ALA A 23 12.06 3.18 -4.90
CA ALA A 23 12.87 4.35 -5.16
C ALA A 23 12.10 5.45 -5.90
N GLY A 24 10.81 5.53 -5.67
CA GLY A 24 9.97 6.54 -6.29
C GLY A 24 10.23 7.94 -5.75
N PRO A 25 9.57 8.95 -6.32
CA PRO A 25 9.77 10.33 -5.90
C PRO A 25 9.24 10.58 -4.49
N SER A 26 9.87 11.50 -3.79
CA SER A 26 9.44 11.89 -2.46
C SER A 26 8.64 13.17 -2.44
N THR A 27 8.68 13.94 -3.53
CA THR A 27 7.97 15.22 -3.62
C THR A 27 7.45 15.40 -5.03
N GLY A 28 6.65 16.43 -5.24
CA GLY A 28 6.17 16.79 -6.56
C GLY A 28 4.87 16.10 -6.92
N VAL A 29 4.54 16.13 -8.20
CA VAL A 29 3.29 15.59 -8.69
C VAL A 29 3.54 14.30 -9.44
N VAL A 30 2.72 13.28 -9.18
CA VAL A 30 2.77 12.02 -9.92
C VAL A 30 1.44 11.83 -10.64
N HIS A 31 1.48 11.07 -11.74
CA HIS A 31 0.28 10.74 -12.49
C HIS A 31 0.09 9.23 -12.43
N LEU A 32 -1.02 8.81 -11.85
CA LEU A 32 -1.34 7.38 -11.77
C LEU A 32 -2.18 6.98 -12.98
N PRO A 33 -1.90 5.83 -13.58
CA PRO A 33 -2.75 5.33 -14.65
C PRO A 33 -4.15 5.03 -14.12
N VAL A 34 -5.11 5.05 -15.02
CA VAL A 34 -6.51 4.83 -14.65
C VAL A 34 -6.70 3.55 -13.86
N ARG A 35 -5.98 2.50 -14.20
CA ARG A 35 -6.12 1.21 -13.52
C ARG A 35 -5.72 1.27 -12.05
N LEU A 36 -4.98 2.28 -11.64
CA LEU A 36 -4.55 2.41 -10.24
C LEU A 36 -5.34 3.46 -9.48
N SER A 37 -5.93 4.39 -10.17
CA SER A 37 -6.59 5.52 -9.52
C SER A 37 -8.08 5.33 -9.44
N TRP A 38 -8.61 5.35 -8.24
CA TRP A 38 -10.05 5.30 -8.04
C TRP A 38 -10.65 6.68 -7.99
N ALA A 39 -9.84 7.68 -7.79
CA ALA A 39 -10.33 9.04 -7.64
C ALA A 39 -10.69 9.62 -8.98
N SER A 40 -11.65 10.51 -8.98
CA SER A 40 -12.01 11.23 -10.18
C SER A 40 -10.90 12.23 -10.50
N GLY A 41 -10.86 12.69 -11.72
CA GLY A 41 -9.87 13.65 -12.16
C GLY A 41 -8.93 13.04 -13.16
N ASP A 42 -7.79 13.67 -13.35
CA ASP A 42 -6.84 13.25 -14.37
C ASP A 42 -5.75 12.31 -13.87
N GLY A 43 -5.87 11.87 -12.63
CA GLY A 43 -4.87 10.95 -12.06
C GLY A 43 -3.65 11.65 -11.47
N SER A 44 -3.66 12.98 -11.44
CA SER A 44 -2.55 13.75 -10.87
C SER A 44 -2.69 13.88 -9.37
N PHE A 45 -1.60 13.65 -8.65
CA PHE A 45 -1.59 13.76 -7.20
C PHE A 45 -0.31 14.45 -6.75
N SER A 46 -0.44 15.35 -5.77
CA SER A 46 0.71 16.02 -5.20
C SER A 46 1.23 15.23 -4.02
N LEU A 47 2.50 14.83 -4.08
CA LEU A 47 3.12 14.13 -2.97
C LEU A 47 3.42 15.05 -1.81
N ASP A 48 3.31 16.35 -2.03
CA ASP A 48 3.52 17.33 -0.95
C ASP A 48 2.27 17.51 -0.10
N ASP A 49 1.13 17.02 -0.58
CA ASP A 49 -0.12 17.07 0.18
C ASP A 49 -0.34 15.73 0.88
N ASP A 50 -0.52 15.76 2.20
CA ASP A 50 -0.65 14.53 2.98
C ASP A 50 -1.79 13.64 2.51
N GLY A 51 -2.94 14.23 2.21
CA GLY A 51 -4.10 13.44 1.78
C GLY A 51 -3.89 12.81 0.43
N GLU A 52 -3.33 13.57 -0.52
CA GLU A 52 -3.09 13.04 -1.86
C GLU A 52 -2.00 11.99 -1.84
N ARG A 53 -0.95 12.21 -1.06
CA ARG A 53 0.12 11.24 -0.92
C ARG A 53 -0.43 9.93 -0.34
N THR A 54 -1.29 10.03 0.65
CA THR A 54 -1.92 8.85 1.25
C THR A 54 -2.72 8.09 0.20
N THR A 55 -3.48 8.81 -0.63
CA THR A 55 -4.27 8.19 -1.69
C THR A 55 -3.37 7.45 -2.67
N VAL A 56 -2.26 8.07 -3.09
CA VAL A 56 -1.33 7.43 -4.00
C VAL A 56 -0.81 6.11 -3.42
N TYR A 57 -0.39 6.15 -2.16
CA TYR A 57 0.16 4.96 -1.53
C TYR A 57 -0.89 3.87 -1.38
N GLN A 58 -2.11 4.23 -1.02
CA GLN A 58 -3.18 3.25 -0.90
C GLN A 58 -3.52 2.61 -2.25
N CYS A 59 -3.59 3.42 -3.30
CA CYS A 59 -3.90 2.91 -4.63
C CYS A 59 -2.79 1.99 -5.14
N VAL A 60 -1.54 2.41 -5.01
CA VAL A 60 -0.43 1.64 -5.56
C VAL A 60 -0.22 0.35 -4.79
N ILE A 61 -0.32 0.39 -3.47
CA ILE A 61 -0.13 -0.82 -2.67
C ILE A 61 -1.30 -1.78 -2.88
N GLY A 62 -2.51 -1.25 -2.96
CA GLY A 62 -3.68 -2.10 -3.08
C GLY A 62 -3.91 -2.69 -4.46
N GLU A 63 -3.63 -1.91 -5.50
CA GLU A 63 -3.96 -2.31 -6.86
C GLU A 63 -2.75 -2.48 -7.79
N GLY A 64 -1.59 -1.99 -7.39
CA GLY A 64 -0.44 -1.98 -8.29
C GLY A 64 0.37 -3.25 -8.27
N SER A 65 1.16 -3.42 -9.33
CA SER A 65 2.13 -4.51 -9.40
C SER A 65 3.39 -4.10 -8.65
N VAL A 66 4.34 -5.02 -8.55
CA VAL A 66 5.64 -4.71 -7.94
C VAL A 66 6.33 -3.58 -8.72
N GLU A 67 6.17 -3.59 -10.04
CA GLU A 67 6.76 -2.57 -10.87
C GLU A 67 6.15 -1.20 -10.57
N ASP A 68 4.83 -1.14 -10.38
CA ASP A 68 4.17 0.10 -9.98
C ASP A 68 4.69 0.57 -8.64
N GLN A 69 4.86 -0.34 -7.72
CA GLN A 69 5.34 -0.01 -6.38
C GLN A 69 6.75 0.57 -6.44
N ARG A 70 7.62 0.00 -7.25
CA ARG A 70 8.97 0.53 -7.42
C ARG A 70 8.96 1.94 -8.01
N ARG A 71 8.02 2.19 -8.90
CA ARG A 71 7.96 3.47 -9.60
C ARG A 71 7.40 4.60 -8.75
N TYR A 72 6.37 4.31 -7.97
CA TYR A 72 5.63 5.36 -7.28
C TYR A 72 5.91 5.46 -5.79
N LEU A 73 6.36 4.40 -5.14
CA LEU A 73 6.56 4.40 -3.71
C LEU A 73 8.01 4.74 -3.35
N ASN A 74 8.16 5.44 -2.24
CA ASN A 74 9.46 5.76 -1.70
C ASN A 74 9.59 5.08 -0.35
N ARG A 75 10.69 4.36 -0.12
CA ARG A 75 10.88 3.58 1.08
C ARG A 75 10.76 4.42 2.37
N ASP A 76 11.42 5.55 2.39
CA ASP A 76 11.43 6.37 3.61
C ASP A 76 10.06 6.95 3.90
N ILE A 77 9.36 7.41 2.87
CA ILE A 77 8.03 7.95 3.04
C ILE A 77 7.06 6.85 3.49
N LEU A 78 7.15 5.69 2.88
CA LEU A 78 6.30 4.57 3.26
C LEU A 78 6.52 4.21 4.72
N SER A 79 7.78 4.17 5.14
CA SER A 79 8.11 3.83 6.52
C SER A 79 7.51 4.85 7.48
N ASP A 80 7.56 6.13 7.12
CA ASP A 80 6.99 7.19 7.96
C ASP A 80 5.47 7.12 8.01
N MET A 81 4.83 6.77 6.91
CA MET A 81 3.38 6.70 6.82
C MET A 81 2.79 5.43 7.40
N TRP A 82 3.60 4.38 7.46
CA TRP A 82 3.07 3.04 7.76
C TRP A 82 2.22 2.96 9.01
N PRO A 83 2.60 3.60 10.12
CA PRO A 83 1.79 3.48 11.33
C PRO A 83 0.35 3.93 11.19
N THR A 84 0.09 4.89 10.30
CA THR A 84 -1.26 5.44 10.14
C THR A 84 -1.91 5.07 8.82
N LEU A 85 -1.21 4.31 7.97
CA LEU A 85 -1.74 3.95 6.67
C LEU A 85 -2.80 2.87 6.81
N ARG A 86 -3.96 3.08 6.20
CA ARG A 86 -5.06 2.13 6.29
C ARG A 86 -5.24 1.42 4.95
N LEU A 87 -5.01 0.14 4.98
CA LEU A 87 -5.14 -0.72 3.82
C LEU A 87 -5.99 -1.91 4.22
N ASP A 88 -6.33 -2.74 3.24
CA ASP A 88 -6.97 -4.02 3.54
C ASP A 88 -6.09 -4.75 4.56
N LEU A 89 -6.70 -5.35 5.57
CA LEU A 89 -5.95 -5.97 6.64
C LEU A 89 -5.06 -7.11 6.16
N ALA A 90 -5.50 -7.85 5.16
CA ALA A 90 -4.69 -8.94 4.61
C ALA A 90 -3.44 -8.39 3.93
N ILE A 91 -3.58 -7.28 3.23
CA ILE A 91 -2.45 -6.63 2.57
C ILE A 91 -1.48 -6.09 3.61
N THR A 92 -2.02 -5.41 4.63
CA THR A 92 -1.20 -4.85 5.69
C THR A 92 -0.40 -5.95 6.40
N ALA A 93 -1.07 -7.06 6.71
CA ALA A 93 -0.40 -8.17 7.38
C ALA A 93 0.69 -8.78 6.51
N ALA A 94 0.44 -8.90 5.21
CA ALA A 94 1.43 -9.47 4.30
C ALA A 94 2.68 -8.59 4.24
N TRP A 95 2.49 -7.28 4.19
CA TRP A 95 3.62 -6.36 4.14
C TRP A 95 4.40 -6.38 5.45
N GLU A 96 3.70 -6.43 6.59
CA GLU A 96 4.39 -6.49 7.88
C GLU A 96 5.15 -7.80 8.08
N ASN A 97 4.59 -8.89 7.56
CA ASN A 97 5.27 -10.18 7.65
C ASN A 97 6.51 -10.22 6.77
N ARG A 98 6.47 -9.52 5.65
CA ARG A 98 7.60 -9.51 4.72
C ARG A 98 8.74 -8.62 5.20
N PHE A 99 8.40 -7.47 5.79
CA PHE A 99 9.39 -6.45 6.10
C PHE A 99 9.48 -6.21 7.60
N LYS A 100 10.62 -6.55 8.17
CA LYS A 100 10.84 -6.33 9.60
C LYS A 100 10.72 -4.87 9.97
N ALA A 101 11.14 -3.99 9.08
CA ALA A 101 11.09 -2.55 9.36
C ALA A 101 9.67 -2.05 9.56
N LEU A 102 8.68 -2.76 9.05
CA LEU A 102 7.28 -2.38 9.19
C LEU A 102 6.55 -3.20 10.25
N CYS A 103 7.12 -4.31 10.65
CA CYS A 103 6.43 -5.28 11.50
C CYS A 103 5.97 -4.67 12.82
N GLY A 104 4.69 -4.82 13.11
CA GLY A 104 4.13 -4.35 14.37
C GLY A 104 3.88 -2.86 14.45
N ARG A 105 4.20 -2.11 13.39
CA ARG A 105 4.09 -0.66 13.45
C ARG A 105 2.75 -0.10 12.99
N ASN A 106 1.99 -0.85 12.22
CA ASN A 106 0.72 -0.32 11.70
C ASN A 106 -0.33 -0.33 12.79
N LYS A 107 -0.84 0.85 13.13
CA LYS A 107 -1.80 1.00 14.21
C LYS A 107 -3.15 0.40 13.88
N TRP A 108 -3.56 0.49 12.63
CA TRP A 108 -4.83 -0.06 12.19
C TRP A 108 -4.85 -1.58 12.34
N LEU A 109 -3.79 -2.24 11.87
CA LEU A 109 -3.69 -3.69 12.00
C LEU A 109 -3.58 -4.11 13.46
N THR A 110 -2.78 -3.40 14.24
CA THR A 110 -2.60 -3.72 15.65
C THR A 110 -3.93 -3.60 16.41
N LEU A 111 -4.68 -2.55 16.13
CA LEU A 111 -5.97 -2.36 16.77
C LEU A 111 -6.91 -3.51 16.47
N HIS A 112 -6.94 -3.97 15.22
CA HIS A 112 -7.80 -5.07 14.84
C HIS A 112 -7.36 -6.39 15.46
N LYS A 113 -6.06 -6.61 15.58
CA LYS A 113 -5.55 -7.81 16.23
C LYS A 113 -5.93 -7.84 17.70
N ARG A 114 -5.84 -6.70 18.37
CA ARG A 114 -6.18 -6.63 19.77
C ARG A 114 -7.66 -6.88 19.99
N ARG A 115 -8.49 -6.37 19.11
CA ARG A 115 -9.93 -6.62 19.21
C ARG A 115 -10.24 -8.08 19.00
N SER A 116 -9.57 -8.71 18.04
CA SER A 116 -9.79 -10.12 17.77
C SER A 116 -9.33 -11.01 18.92
N ALA A 117 -8.30 -10.57 19.62
CA ALA A 117 -7.74 -11.35 20.72
C ALA A 117 -8.60 -11.30 21.97
N SER A 118 -9.43 -10.29 22.09
CA SER A 118 -10.28 -10.18 23.24
C SER A 118 -11.63 -10.84 22.99
#